data_8f63e192872b197c557e1cd4951a0e22
#
_entry.id   8f63e192872b197c557e1cd4951a0e22
#
_cell.length_a   1.000
_cell.length_b   1.000
_cell.length_c   1.000
_cell.angle_alpha   90.00
_cell.angle_beta   90.00
_cell.angle_gamma   90.00
#
_symmetry.space_group_name_H-M   'P 1'
#
loop_
_entity.id
_entity.type
_entity.pdbx_description
1 polymer ?
#
loop_
_entity_poly.entity_id
_entity_poly.type
_entity_poly.pdbx_seq_one_letter_code
_entity_poly.pdbx_strand_id
1 'polypeptide(L)'
;LAWAKSQTYIALGVMVEAAALLGVDASSMEGFNPAQVDEILGLKEKNLASVTLFEVGYRHAEDPYATRTKVRRAIEEVVEYVK
;
A
#
# COMPACT_ATOMS: atom_id res chain seq x y z
N LEU A 1 -1.25 -8.60 -18.01
CA LEU A 1 -0.33 -8.02 -17.01
C LEU A 1 -1.02 -6.94 -16.17
N ALA A 2 -1.70 -6.00 -16.81
CA ALA A 2 -2.43 -4.95 -16.09
C ALA A 2 -3.51 -5.54 -15.17
N TRP A 3 -4.23 -6.54 -15.64
CA TRP A 3 -5.23 -7.23 -14.85
C TRP A 3 -4.62 -7.88 -13.60
N ALA A 4 -3.51 -8.59 -13.77
CA ALA A 4 -2.83 -9.27 -12.67
C ALA A 4 -2.33 -8.25 -11.62
N LYS A 5 -1.78 -7.13 -12.09
CA LYS A 5 -1.35 -6.04 -11.19
C LYS A 5 -2.52 -5.50 -10.39
N SER A 6 -3.66 -5.26 -11.02
CA SER A 6 -4.85 -4.74 -10.34
C SER A 6 -5.36 -5.69 -9.26
N GLN A 7 -5.22 -7.00 -9.46
CA GLN A 7 -5.64 -7.97 -8.45
C GLN A 7 -4.84 -7.87 -7.16
N THR A 8 -3.57 -7.47 -7.23
CA THR A 8 -2.74 -7.34 -6.03
C THR A 8 -3.24 -6.24 -5.09
N TYR A 9 -3.92 -5.22 -5.61
CA TYR A 9 -4.46 -4.14 -4.80
C TYR A 9 -5.64 -4.57 -3.94
N ILE A 10 -6.36 -5.60 -4.34
CA ILE A 10 -7.42 -6.18 -3.51
C ILE A 10 -6.80 -6.79 -2.25
N ALA A 11 -5.73 -7.57 -2.42
CA ALA A 11 -4.99 -8.14 -1.30
C ALA A 11 -4.39 -7.04 -0.41
N LEU A 12 -3.84 -5.99 -1.03
CA LEU A 12 -3.28 -4.85 -0.28
C LEU A 12 -4.32 -4.21 0.62
N GLY A 13 -5.52 -3.94 0.11
CA GLY A 13 -6.60 -3.35 0.89
C GLY A 13 -6.99 -4.20 2.09
N VAL A 14 -7.08 -5.52 1.90
CA VAL A 14 -7.39 -6.46 2.98
C VAL A 14 -6.28 -6.47 4.03
N MET A 15 -5.02 -6.42 3.60
CA MET A 15 -3.87 -6.40 4.51
C MET A 15 -3.81 -5.11 5.33
N VAL A 16 -4.12 -3.98 4.72
CA VAL A 16 -4.17 -2.68 5.42
C VAL A 16 -5.22 -2.73 6.53
N GLU A 17 -6.40 -3.25 6.23
CA GLU A 17 -7.48 -3.37 7.20
C GLU A 17 -7.12 -4.35 8.31
N ALA A 18 -6.55 -5.50 7.97
CA ALA A 18 -6.11 -6.49 8.95
C ALA A 18 -5.06 -5.92 9.90
N ALA A 19 -4.09 -5.17 9.38
CA ALA A 19 -3.07 -4.52 10.20
C ALA A 19 -3.71 -3.54 11.19
N ALA A 20 -4.66 -2.74 10.72
CA ALA A 20 -5.37 -1.79 11.58
C ALA A 20 -6.15 -2.49 12.70
N LEU A 21 -6.82 -3.59 12.38
CA LEU A 21 -7.57 -4.36 13.38
C LEU A 21 -6.67 -5.02 14.43
N LEU A 22 -5.45 -5.38 14.04
CA LEU A 22 -4.47 -5.99 14.94
C LEU A 22 -3.63 -4.96 15.71
N GLY A 23 -3.83 -3.67 15.45
CA GLY A 23 -3.05 -2.62 16.08
C GLY A 23 -1.61 -2.53 15.56
N VAL A 24 -1.36 -3.00 14.36
CA VAL A 24 -0.05 -2.94 13.71
C VAL A 24 -0.05 -1.78 12.72
N ASP A 25 1.01 -0.98 12.77
CA ASP A 25 1.17 0.11 11.81
C ASP A 25 1.57 -0.44 10.45
N ALA A 26 1.08 0.18 9.41
CA ALA A 26 1.32 -0.27 8.04
C ALA A 26 1.50 0.91 7.10
N SER A 27 2.32 0.70 6.07
CA SER A 27 2.52 1.68 5.02
C SER A 27 2.62 0.96 3.68
N SER A 28 1.87 1.44 2.70
CA SER A 28 1.95 0.94 1.34
C SER A 28 2.68 1.95 0.46
N MET A 29 3.43 1.46 -0.51
CA MET A 29 4.16 2.36 -1.41
C MET A 29 4.25 1.81 -2.82
N GLU A 30 4.26 2.72 -3.78
CA GLU A 30 4.59 2.47 -5.18
C GLU A 30 5.79 3.32 -5.63
N GLY A 31 6.24 4.25 -4.79
CA GLY A 31 7.32 5.18 -5.11
C GLY A 31 8.71 4.56 -5.03
N PHE A 32 8.89 3.41 -5.64
CA PHE A 32 10.18 2.72 -5.73
C PHE A 32 10.47 2.37 -7.19
N ASN A 33 11.70 1.92 -7.45
CA ASN A 33 12.08 1.45 -8.78
C ASN A 33 11.82 -0.06 -8.87
N PRO A 34 10.78 -0.50 -9.60
CA PRO A 34 10.42 -1.93 -9.66
C PRO A 34 11.54 -2.80 -10.22
N ALA A 35 12.27 -2.32 -11.22
CA ALA A 35 13.35 -3.09 -11.83
C ALA A 35 14.45 -3.41 -10.82
N GLN A 36 14.79 -2.46 -9.96
CA GLN A 36 15.81 -2.67 -8.93
C GLN A 36 15.33 -3.63 -7.85
N VAL A 37 14.08 -3.49 -7.41
CA VAL A 37 13.49 -4.41 -6.43
C VAL A 37 13.43 -5.82 -7.00
N ASP A 38 13.01 -5.96 -8.25
CA ASP A 38 12.91 -7.26 -8.92
C ASP A 38 14.28 -7.94 -9.00
N GLU A 39 15.33 -7.16 -9.28
CA GLU A 39 16.70 -7.67 -9.33
C GLU A 39 17.18 -8.14 -7.95
N ILE A 40 16.99 -7.30 -6.92
CA ILE A 40 17.44 -7.61 -5.55
C ILE A 40 16.76 -8.88 -5.04
N LEU A 41 15.47 -9.04 -5.31
CA LEU A 41 14.68 -10.18 -4.85
C LEU A 41 14.72 -11.38 -5.79
N GLY A 42 15.35 -11.26 -6.95
CA GLY A 42 15.42 -12.35 -7.94
C GLY A 42 14.06 -12.73 -8.51
N LEU A 43 13.17 -11.74 -8.72
CA LEU A 43 11.80 -12.02 -9.14
C LEU A 43 11.69 -12.44 -10.60
N LYS A 44 12.60 -11.96 -11.46
CA LYS A 44 12.59 -12.30 -12.88
C LYS A 44 12.71 -13.80 -13.12
N GLU A 45 13.61 -14.46 -12.40
CA GLU A 45 13.83 -15.91 -12.51
C GLU A 45 12.57 -16.70 -12.10
N LYS A 46 11.71 -16.10 -11.31
CA LYS A 46 10.45 -16.67 -10.85
C LYS A 46 9.26 -16.26 -11.70
N ASN A 47 9.51 -15.53 -12.78
CA ASN A 47 8.47 -14.96 -13.63
C ASN A 47 7.49 -14.07 -12.84
N LEU A 48 8.04 -13.29 -11.91
CA LEU A 48 7.29 -12.36 -11.07
C LEU A 48 7.78 -10.93 -11.28
N ALA A 49 6.95 -9.97 -10.95
CA ALA A 49 7.28 -8.56 -10.97
C ALA A 49 6.68 -7.87 -9.74
N SER A 50 7.42 -6.95 -9.14
CA SER A 50 6.91 -6.16 -8.03
C SER A 50 5.87 -5.14 -8.52
N VAL A 51 4.86 -4.90 -7.70
CA VAL A 51 3.79 -3.93 -7.99
C VAL A 51 3.74 -2.88 -6.89
N THR A 52 3.66 -3.32 -5.65
CA THR A 52 3.61 -2.45 -4.49
C THR A 52 4.39 -3.08 -3.35
N LEU A 53 4.89 -2.24 -2.46
CA LEU A 53 5.52 -2.69 -1.23
C LEU A 53 4.60 -2.38 -0.06
N PHE A 54 4.57 -3.27 0.90
CA PHE A 54 3.74 -3.11 2.08
C PHE A 54 4.58 -3.39 3.32
N GLU A 55 4.78 -2.35 4.10
CA GLU A 55 5.58 -2.43 5.33
C GLU A 55 4.66 -2.56 6.52
N VAL A 56 5.00 -3.43 7.46
CA VAL A 56 4.26 -3.60 8.71
C VAL A 56 5.23 -3.55 9.88
N GLY A 57 4.78 -2.99 10.99
CA GLY A 57 5.60 -2.86 12.20
C GLY A 57 4.97 -1.89 13.16
N TYR A 58 5.79 -1.39 14.08
CA TYR A 58 5.33 -0.38 15.04
C TYR A 58 6.08 0.91 14.79
N ARG A 59 5.35 2.04 14.74
CA ARG A 59 5.93 3.34 14.46
C ARG A 59 6.92 3.75 15.52
N HIS A 60 7.92 4.50 15.11
CA HIS A 60 8.84 5.12 16.02
C HIS A 60 8.11 6.17 16.86
N ALA A 61 8.48 6.31 18.15
CA ALA A 61 7.82 7.26 19.05
C ALA A 61 7.91 8.70 18.57
N GLU A 62 8.94 9.04 17.80
CA GLU A 62 9.19 10.39 17.28
C GLU A 62 8.85 10.54 15.79
N ASP A 63 8.04 9.65 15.24
CA ASP A 63 7.63 9.75 13.85
C ASP A 63 6.81 11.02 13.63
N PRO A 64 7.32 12.00 12.85
CA PRO A 64 6.61 13.27 12.64
C PRO A 64 5.32 13.09 11.82
N TYR A 65 5.24 12.04 11.02
CA TYR A 65 4.05 11.79 10.21
C TYR A 65 2.88 11.21 11.01
N ALA A 66 3.16 10.62 12.18
CA ALA A 66 2.12 10.03 13.02
C ALA A 66 1.12 11.06 13.55
N THR A 67 1.59 12.29 13.78
CA THR A 67 0.78 13.39 14.35
C THR A 67 0.41 14.45 13.33
N ARG A 68 0.83 14.30 12.07
CA ARG A 68 0.51 15.25 11.02
C ARG A 68 -0.99 15.22 10.69
N THR A 69 -1.56 16.42 10.55
CA THR A 69 -2.96 16.56 10.17
C THR A 69 -3.19 15.90 8.80
N LYS A 70 -4.21 15.06 8.73
CA LYS A 70 -4.58 14.40 7.49
C LYS A 70 -5.33 15.34 6.56
N VAL A 71 -4.98 15.28 5.28
CA VAL A 71 -5.65 16.04 4.23
C VAL A 71 -6.53 15.06 3.45
N ARG A 72 -7.82 15.32 3.45
CA ARG A 72 -8.81 14.49 2.75
C ARG A 72 -9.80 15.37 2.03
N ARG A 73 -10.25 14.92 0.87
CA ARG A 73 -11.36 15.57 0.19
C ARG A 73 -12.65 15.32 0.95
N ALA A 74 -13.58 16.26 0.86
CA ALA A 74 -14.92 16.07 1.42
C ALA A 74 -15.59 14.86 0.76
N ILE A 75 -16.43 14.15 1.51
CA ILE A 75 -17.08 12.94 0.99
C ILE A 75 -17.93 13.24 -0.25
N GLU A 76 -18.53 14.40 -0.33
CA GLU A 76 -19.35 14.84 -1.45
C GLU A 76 -18.55 14.99 -2.75
N GLU A 77 -17.25 15.18 -2.65
CA GLU A 77 -16.36 15.29 -3.81
C GLU A 77 -15.93 13.91 -4.36
N VAL A 78 -16.01 12.86 -3.56
CA VAL A 78 -15.50 11.54 -3.93
C VAL A 78 -16.58 10.48 -4.03
N VAL A 79 -17.76 10.72 -3.46
CA VAL A 79 -18.89 9.79 -3.49
C VAL A 79 -20.08 10.44 -4.15
N GLU A 80 -20.64 9.78 -5.15
CA GLU A 80 -21.84 10.21 -5.84
C GLU A 80 -22.91 9.14 -5.67
N TYR A 81 -24.09 9.53 -5.21
CA TYR A 81 -25.22 8.62 -5.06
C TYR A 81 -26.07 8.64 -6.32
N VAL A 82 -26.15 7.50 -7.00
CA VAL A 82 -26.98 7.33 -8.19
C VAL A 82 -28.38 6.92 -7.77
N LYS A 83 -29.37 7.73 -8.17
CA LYS A 83 -30.77 7.50 -7.80
C LYS A 83 -31.61 7.07 -9.00
#